data_3358b0a8192d5c0163ec5d1fd07821a2
#
_entry.id   3358b0a8192d5c0163ec5d1fd07821a2
#
_cell.length_a   1.000
_cell.length_b   1.000
_cell.length_c   1.000
_cell.angle_alpha   90.00
_cell.angle_beta   90.00
_cell.angle_gamma   90.00
#
_symmetry.space_group_name_H-M   'P 1'
#
loop_
_entity.id
_entity.type
_entity.pdbx_description
1 polymer ?
#
loop_
_entity_poly.entity_id
_entity_poly.type
_entity_poly.pdbx_seq_one_letter_code
_entity_poly.pdbx_strand_id
1 'polypeptide(L)'
;MRVCGLPCAIILANTTRLKQEAKEHAAAKKKMKTRAEWSRDAQSAVNKYVRVRDAHLGCISCDKPADWDGQWHAGHYRSVGSAPHLRFDADRNIFRQCSQDNLYQSGNLIEMRKRMIERIGLETVEALEADQSTKHYTIDDLKMIIKKYKEKTKDILNTPTL
;
A
#
# COMPACT_ATOMS: atom_id res chain seq x y z
N MET A 1 39.03 -28.90 19.23
CA MET A 1 39.70 -29.78 18.24
C MET A 1 41.14 -29.38 18.16
N ARG A 2 42.09 -30.34 18.24
CA ARG A 2 43.50 -30.09 18.02
C ARG A 2 43.78 -30.21 16.51
N VAL A 3 44.41 -29.19 15.92
CA VAL A 3 44.80 -29.21 14.50
C VAL A 3 46.18 -29.87 14.34
N CYS A 4 46.39 -30.68 13.31
CA CYS A 4 47.56 -31.50 13.10
C CYS A 4 48.76 -30.74 12.52
N GLY A 5 48.65 -29.42 12.26
CA GLY A 5 49.72 -28.56 11.74
C GLY A 5 49.22 -27.25 11.17
N LEU A 6 50.16 -26.39 10.74
CA LEU A 6 49.90 -25.05 10.21
C LEU A 6 48.92 -25.03 9.03
N PRO A 7 49.02 -25.93 8.03
CA PRO A 7 48.04 -25.97 6.91
C PRO A 7 46.63 -26.27 7.38
N CYS A 8 46.43 -27.19 8.32
CA CYS A 8 45.14 -27.52 8.89
C CYS A 8 44.54 -26.36 9.70
N ALA A 9 45.37 -25.60 10.40
CA ALA A 9 44.97 -24.42 11.13
C ALA A 9 44.45 -23.31 10.19
N ILE A 10 45.17 -23.08 9.07
CA ILE A 10 44.77 -22.11 8.04
C ILE A 10 43.44 -22.53 7.39
N ILE A 11 43.26 -23.79 7.03
CA ILE A 11 42.03 -24.31 6.46
C ILE A 11 40.86 -24.13 7.45
N LEU A 12 41.05 -24.45 8.72
CA LEU A 12 40.05 -24.32 9.76
C LEU A 12 39.66 -22.84 9.96
N ALA A 13 40.66 -21.95 10.03
CA ALA A 13 40.44 -20.51 10.17
C ALA A 13 39.65 -19.95 8.99
N ASN A 14 40.05 -20.29 7.76
CA ASN A 14 39.33 -19.88 6.55
C ASN A 14 37.89 -20.41 6.51
N THR A 15 37.69 -21.68 6.85
CA THR A 15 36.37 -22.29 6.91
C THR A 15 35.45 -21.60 7.94
N THR A 16 36.02 -21.26 9.11
CA THR A 16 35.32 -20.57 10.18
C THR A 16 34.91 -19.14 9.74
N ARG A 17 35.85 -18.41 9.08
CA ARG A 17 35.62 -17.09 8.54
C ARG A 17 34.49 -17.12 7.50
N LEU A 18 34.56 -18.02 6.52
CA LEU A 18 33.50 -18.14 5.47
C LEU A 18 32.15 -18.46 6.07
N LYS A 19 32.10 -19.32 7.10
CA LYS A 19 30.82 -19.61 7.80
C LYS A 19 30.28 -18.38 8.52
N GLN A 20 31.14 -17.59 9.13
CA GLN A 20 30.73 -16.36 9.81
C GLN A 20 30.24 -15.31 8.82
N GLU A 21 30.98 -15.07 7.73
CA GLU A 21 30.58 -14.16 6.65
C GLU A 21 29.22 -14.57 6.02
N ALA A 22 29.03 -15.87 5.78
CA ALA A 22 27.75 -16.38 5.27
C ALA A 22 26.59 -16.15 6.26
N LYS A 23 26.84 -16.33 7.56
CA LYS A 23 25.86 -16.07 8.62
C LYS A 23 25.49 -14.57 8.72
N GLU A 24 26.49 -13.71 8.64
CA GLU A 24 26.28 -12.25 8.65
C GLU A 24 25.54 -11.77 7.42
N HIS A 25 25.91 -12.28 6.23
CA HIS A 25 25.20 -11.99 4.98
C HIS A 25 23.74 -12.47 5.02
N ALA A 26 23.48 -13.67 5.55
CA ALA A 26 22.12 -14.17 5.72
C ALA A 26 21.31 -13.31 6.71
N ALA A 27 21.92 -12.86 7.81
CA ALA A 27 21.30 -11.97 8.79
C ALA A 27 21.00 -10.59 8.20
N ALA A 28 21.93 -10.02 7.40
CA ALA A 28 21.74 -8.76 6.69
C ALA A 28 20.60 -8.87 5.66
N LYS A 29 20.56 -9.95 4.87
CA LYS A 29 19.48 -10.23 3.91
C LYS A 29 18.11 -10.36 4.59
N LYS A 30 18.05 -10.98 5.79
CA LYS A 30 16.83 -11.10 6.59
C LYS A 30 16.32 -9.75 7.11
N LYS A 31 17.20 -8.77 7.33
CA LYS A 31 16.82 -7.40 7.74
C LYS A 31 16.32 -6.55 6.58
N MET A 32 16.57 -6.93 5.32
CA MET A 32 16.10 -6.20 4.16
C MET A 32 14.60 -6.46 3.94
N LYS A 33 13.82 -5.37 3.87
CA LYS A 33 12.39 -5.47 3.54
C LYS A 33 12.19 -6.08 2.15
N THR A 34 11.31 -7.04 2.06
CA THR A 34 10.86 -7.63 0.80
C THR A 34 9.97 -6.66 0.01
N ARG A 35 9.81 -6.89 -1.29
CA ARG A 35 8.86 -6.13 -2.11
C ARG A 35 7.43 -6.19 -1.56
N ALA A 36 7.02 -7.33 -0.99
CA ALA A 36 5.71 -7.49 -0.38
C ALA A 36 5.53 -6.59 0.86
N GLU A 37 6.57 -6.44 1.68
CA GLU A 37 6.54 -5.53 2.83
C GLU A 37 6.49 -4.07 2.40
N TRP A 38 7.29 -3.67 1.40
CA TRP A 38 7.20 -2.33 0.81
C TRP A 38 5.82 -2.06 0.22
N SER A 39 5.19 -3.05 -0.42
CA SER A 39 3.83 -2.92 -0.97
C SER A 39 2.78 -2.73 0.12
N ARG A 40 2.92 -3.40 1.27
CA ARG A 40 2.04 -3.18 2.44
C ARG A 40 2.21 -1.79 3.03
N ASP A 41 3.46 -1.32 3.15
CA ASP A 41 3.74 0.03 3.64
C ASP A 41 3.18 1.11 2.70
N ALA A 42 3.32 0.92 1.38
CA ALA A 42 2.74 1.81 0.38
C ALA A 42 1.21 1.85 0.49
N GLN A 43 0.57 0.68 0.61
CA GLN A 43 -0.88 0.60 0.81
C GLN A 43 -1.33 1.31 2.09
N SER A 44 -0.59 1.14 3.18
CA SER A 44 -0.88 1.82 4.45
C SER A 44 -0.81 3.35 4.29
N ALA A 45 0.21 3.87 3.58
CA ALA A 45 0.35 5.30 3.33
C ALA A 45 -0.79 5.84 2.46
N VAL A 46 -1.16 5.13 1.39
CA VAL A 46 -2.29 5.48 0.51
C VAL A 46 -3.61 5.45 1.29
N ASN A 47 -3.86 4.40 2.06
CA ASN A 47 -5.09 4.28 2.84
C ASN A 47 -5.22 5.40 3.89
N LYS A 48 -4.12 5.78 4.54
CA LYS A 48 -4.11 6.92 5.46
C LYS A 48 -4.46 8.22 4.72
N TYR A 49 -3.81 8.47 3.59
CA TYR A 49 -4.08 9.65 2.77
C TYR A 49 -5.55 9.74 2.37
N VAL A 50 -6.12 8.66 1.82
CA VAL A 50 -7.53 8.64 1.39
C VAL A 50 -8.48 8.96 2.55
N ARG A 51 -8.27 8.33 3.73
CA ARG A 51 -9.12 8.61 4.89
C ARG A 51 -9.01 10.05 5.39
N VAL A 52 -7.83 10.68 5.28
CA VAL A 52 -7.62 12.08 5.65
C VAL A 52 -8.18 13.02 4.59
N ARG A 53 -7.94 12.75 3.30
CA ARG A 53 -8.46 13.54 2.18
C ARG A 53 -9.99 13.63 2.20
N ASP A 54 -10.64 12.51 2.43
CA ASP A 54 -12.10 12.39 2.40
C ASP A 54 -12.74 12.50 3.80
N ALA A 55 -12.03 13.00 4.81
CA ALA A 55 -12.52 13.05 6.19
C ALA A 55 -13.81 13.84 6.35
N HIS A 56 -13.98 14.89 5.54
CA HIS A 56 -15.16 15.75 5.51
C HIS A 56 -16.33 15.19 4.69
N LEU A 57 -16.12 14.06 4.01
CA LEU A 57 -17.11 13.41 3.14
C LEU A 57 -17.69 12.16 3.82
N GLY A 58 -18.93 11.84 3.53
CA GLY A 58 -19.57 10.58 3.92
C GLY A 58 -19.00 9.38 3.16
N CYS A 59 -19.62 8.23 3.39
CA CYS A 59 -19.26 6.99 2.71
C CYS A 59 -19.48 7.10 1.20
N ILE A 60 -18.50 6.62 0.41
CA ILE A 60 -18.62 6.61 -1.05
C ILE A 60 -19.68 5.63 -1.56
N SER A 61 -20.15 4.69 -0.76
CA SER A 61 -21.06 3.62 -1.21
C SER A 61 -22.39 3.53 -0.44
N CYS A 62 -22.65 4.44 0.51
CA CYS A 62 -23.91 4.51 1.23
C CYS A 62 -24.10 5.88 1.91
N ASP A 63 -25.25 6.09 2.59
CA ASP A 63 -25.62 7.38 3.18
C ASP A 63 -24.99 7.68 4.55
N LYS A 64 -24.00 6.90 5.00
CA LYS A 64 -23.31 7.19 6.25
C LYS A 64 -22.59 8.53 6.18
N PRO A 65 -22.89 9.47 7.10
CA PRO A 65 -22.32 10.81 7.08
C PRO A 65 -20.84 10.80 7.52
N ALA A 66 -20.16 11.93 7.37
CA ALA A 66 -18.73 12.06 7.69
C ALA A 66 -18.41 11.81 9.17
N ASP A 67 -19.33 12.13 10.06
CA ASP A 67 -19.27 11.98 11.52
C ASP A 67 -19.76 10.61 12.03
N TRP A 68 -20.07 9.66 11.12
CA TRP A 68 -20.39 8.30 11.54
C TRP A 68 -19.25 7.72 12.39
N ASP A 69 -19.59 7.17 13.57
CA ASP A 69 -18.69 6.71 14.62
C ASP A 69 -18.04 5.34 14.39
N GLY A 70 -18.39 4.66 13.30
CA GLY A 70 -17.81 3.36 12.95
C GLY A 70 -16.46 3.48 12.23
N GLN A 71 -15.91 2.31 11.89
CA GLN A 71 -14.58 2.22 11.29
C GLN A 71 -14.57 2.61 9.80
N TRP A 72 -13.68 3.52 9.41
CA TRP A 72 -13.46 3.97 8.06
C TRP A 72 -12.31 3.26 7.37
N HIS A 73 -12.56 2.77 6.17
CA HIS A 73 -11.60 2.13 5.28
C HIS A 73 -11.28 3.01 4.06
N ALA A 74 -10.25 2.62 3.33
CA ALA A 74 -9.99 3.08 1.97
C ALA A 74 -10.42 1.96 1.03
N GLY A 75 -11.62 2.07 0.49
CA GLY A 75 -12.23 1.08 -0.39
C GLY A 75 -11.75 1.26 -1.83
N HIS A 76 -11.47 0.16 -2.51
CA HIS A 76 -11.11 0.13 -3.93
C HIS A 76 -12.34 -0.17 -4.77
N TYR A 77 -12.60 0.64 -5.79
CA TYR A 77 -13.66 0.34 -6.77
C TYR A 77 -13.28 -0.87 -7.63
N ARG A 78 -12.14 -0.83 -8.29
CA ARG A 78 -11.54 -2.01 -8.92
C ARG A 78 -10.57 -2.66 -7.94
N SER A 79 -10.84 -3.92 -7.60
CA SER A 79 -10.07 -4.64 -6.58
C SER A 79 -8.60 -4.78 -6.94
N VAL A 80 -7.75 -4.91 -5.94
CA VAL A 80 -6.30 -5.16 -6.16
C VAL A 80 -6.05 -6.46 -6.93
N GLY A 81 -6.93 -7.45 -6.79
CA GLY A 81 -6.84 -8.72 -7.51
C GLY A 81 -7.20 -8.58 -9.00
N SER A 82 -8.24 -7.80 -9.32
CA SER A 82 -8.70 -7.61 -10.72
C SER A 82 -7.90 -6.54 -11.47
N ALA A 83 -7.37 -5.53 -10.77
CA ALA A 83 -6.66 -4.41 -11.37
C ALA A 83 -5.45 -4.00 -10.52
N PRO A 84 -4.39 -4.83 -10.45
CA PRO A 84 -3.23 -4.58 -9.60
C PRO A 84 -2.48 -3.29 -9.96
N HIS A 85 -2.57 -2.82 -11.20
CA HIS A 85 -2.00 -1.55 -11.67
C HIS A 85 -2.68 -0.33 -11.06
N LEU A 86 -3.96 -0.43 -10.64
CA LEU A 86 -4.73 0.63 -9.98
C LEU A 86 -4.64 0.59 -8.45
N ARG A 87 -3.83 -0.32 -7.90
CA ARG A 87 -3.73 -0.55 -6.46
C ARG A 87 -3.45 0.71 -5.64
N PHE A 88 -2.68 1.64 -6.19
CA PHE A 88 -2.27 2.86 -5.50
C PHE A 88 -2.85 4.13 -6.14
N ASP A 89 -3.84 3.98 -7.02
CA ASP A 89 -4.54 5.09 -7.66
C ASP A 89 -5.58 5.68 -6.70
N ALA A 90 -5.13 6.56 -5.82
CA ALA A 90 -6.01 7.21 -4.86
C ALA A 90 -6.92 8.26 -5.49
N ASP A 91 -6.62 8.72 -6.70
CA ASP A 91 -7.38 9.81 -7.31
C ASP A 91 -8.63 9.30 -8.04
N ARG A 92 -8.56 8.07 -8.62
CA ARG A 92 -9.67 7.50 -9.42
C ARG A 92 -10.28 6.24 -8.82
N ASN A 93 -9.49 5.42 -8.07
CA ASN A 93 -9.88 4.06 -7.69
C ASN A 93 -10.12 3.86 -6.18
N ILE A 94 -9.67 4.77 -5.31
CA ILE A 94 -9.72 4.54 -3.86
C ILE A 94 -10.39 5.71 -3.15
N PHE A 95 -11.44 5.40 -2.38
CA PHE A 95 -12.24 6.38 -1.66
C PHE A 95 -12.52 5.95 -0.22
N ARG A 96 -12.84 6.92 0.65
CA ARG A 96 -13.28 6.64 2.02
C ARG A 96 -14.60 5.88 2.00
N GLN A 97 -14.61 4.71 2.63
CA GLN A 97 -15.75 3.80 2.67
C GLN A 97 -15.97 3.27 4.08
N CYS A 98 -17.20 3.06 4.51
CA CYS A 98 -17.49 2.44 5.78
C CYS A 98 -17.04 0.97 5.80
N SER A 99 -16.64 0.46 6.96
CA SER A 99 -16.23 -0.93 7.12
C SER A 99 -17.31 -1.92 6.73
N GLN A 100 -18.56 -1.58 6.94
CA GLN A 100 -19.70 -2.45 6.63
C GLN A 100 -19.75 -2.76 5.14
N ASP A 101 -19.77 -1.75 4.28
CA ASP A 101 -19.84 -1.96 2.83
C ASP A 101 -18.55 -2.57 2.29
N ASN A 102 -17.39 -2.10 2.81
CA ASN A 102 -16.10 -2.57 2.32
C ASN A 102 -15.82 -4.05 2.66
N LEU A 103 -16.26 -4.54 3.82
CA LEU A 103 -15.96 -5.90 4.27
C LEU A 103 -17.09 -6.89 4.02
N TYR A 104 -18.35 -6.46 4.16
CA TYR A 104 -19.50 -7.38 4.20
C TYR A 104 -20.43 -7.26 2.99
N GLN A 105 -20.29 -6.20 2.17
CA GLN A 105 -21.11 -5.99 0.97
C GLN A 105 -20.27 -5.94 -0.32
N SER A 106 -19.11 -6.61 -0.31
CA SER A 106 -18.20 -6.66 -1.47
C SER A 106 -17.91 -5.28 -2.07
N GLY A 107 -17.84 -4.25 -1.21
CA GLY A 107 -17.59 -2.88 -1.61
C GLY A 107 -18.82 -2.10 -2.07
N ASN A 108 -20.04 -2.70 -2.13
CA ASN A 108 -21.27 -2.09 -2.60
C ASN A 108 -21.05 -1.30 -3.92
N LEU A 109 -20.50 -1.98 -4.92
CA LEU A 109 -19.94 -1.37 -6.13
C LEU A 109 -20.97 -0.60 -6.96
N ILE A 110 -22.26 -1.00 -6.93
CA ILE A 110 -23.33 -0.31 -7.69
C ILE A 110 -23.52 1.11 -7.15
N GLU A 111 -23.65 1.26 -5.84
CA GLU A 111 -23.81 2.56 -5.21
C GLU A 111 -22.50 3.35 -5.23
N MET A 112 -21.38 2.67 -5.06
CA MET A 112 -20.05 3.30 -5.19
C MET A 112 -19.86 3.92 -6.58
N ARG A 113 -20.22 3.22 -7.67
CA ARG A 113 -20.14 3.74 -9.04
C ARG A 113 -20.95 5.01 -9.24
N LYS A 114 -22.18 5.03 -8.77
CA LYS A 114 -23.07 6.22 -8.87
C LYS A 114 -22.41 7.45 -8.24
N ARG A 115 -21.92 7.30 -6.99
CA ARG A 115 -21.31 8.40 -6.26
C ARG A 115 -19.92 8.78 -6.78
N MET A 116 -19.21 7.83 -7.40
CA MET A 116 -17.97 8.15 -8.12
C MET A 116 -18.25 9.02 -9.34
N ILE A 117 -19.31 8.72 -10.11
CA ILE A 117 -19.74 9.56 -11.25
C ILE A 117 -20.02 10.99 -10.78
N GLU A 118 -20.73 11.16 -9.67
CA GLU A 118 -20.98 12.48 -9.08
C GLU A 118 -19.71 13.19 -8.64
N ARG A 119 -18.72 12.45 -8.15
CA ARG A 119 -17.47 13.00 -7.56
C ARG A 119 -16.36 13.27 -8.57
N ILE A 120 -16.16 12.39 -9.55
CA ILE A 120 -15.05 12.44 -10.51
C ILE A 120 -15.48 12.44 -11.98
N GLY A 121 -16.79 12.40 -12.25
CA GLY A 121 -17.37 12.43 -13.59
C GLY A 121 -17.46 11.05 -14.27
N LEU A 122 -18.45 10.91 -15.15
CA LEU A 122 -18.72 9.67 -15.89
C LEU A 122 -17.53 9.24 -16.74
N GLU A 123 -16.94 10.15 -17.50
CA GLU A 123 -15.81 9.86 -18.39
C GLU A 123 -14.63 9.28 -17.63
N THR A 124 -14.32 9.81 -16.44
CA THR A 124 -13.22 9.31 -15.58
C THR A 124 -13.51 7.89 -15.07
N VAL A 125 -14.78 7.61 -14.72
CA VAL A 125 -15.19 6.28 -14.26
C VAL A 125 -15.12 5.26 -15.41
N GLU A 126 -15.62 5.61 -16.57
CA GLU A 126 -15.56 4.74 -17.76
C GLU A 126 -14.12 4.48 -18.20
N ALA A 127 -13.27 5.50 -18.20
CA ALA A 127 -11.84 5.35 -18.48
C ALA A 127 -11.15 4.43 -17.45
N LEU A 128 -11.52 4.52 -16.17
CA LEU A 128 -11.03 3.62 -15.13
C LEU A 128 -11.50 2.18 -15.33
N GLU A 129 -12.75 1.99 -15.73
CA GLU A 129 -13.34 0.68 -16.01
C GLU A 129 -12.69 0.00 -17.23
N ALA A 130 -12.41 0.79 -18.26
CA ALA A 130 -11.76 0.34 -19.48
C ALA A 130 -10.24 0.11 -19.34
N ASP A 131 -9.61 0.63 -18.27
CA ASP A 131 -8.15 0.54 -18.08
C ASP A 131 -7.72 -0.91 -17.84
N GLN A 132 -7.06 -1.52 -18.83
CA GLN A 132 -6.49 -2.87 -18.80
C GLN A 132 -4.95 -2.83 -18.81
N SER A 133 -4.37 -1.71 -18.47
CA SER A 133 -2.92 -1.56 -18.43
C SER A 133 -2.28 -2.52 -17.41
N THR A 134 -1.03 -2.85 -17.64
CA THR A 134 -0.26 -3.68 -16.72
C THR A 134 0.84 -2.86 -16.08
N LYS A 135 0.96 -2.94 -14.76
CA LYS A 135 2.03 -2.28 -14.02
C LYS A 135 2.57 -3.18 -12.93
N HIS A 136 3.87 -3.41 -12.99
CA HIS A 136 4.60 -4.08 -11.92
C HIS A 136 5.37 -3.02 -11.12
N TYR A 137 4.97 -2.83 -9.86
CA TYR A 137 5.63 -1.88 -8.97
C TYR A 137 6.97 -2.43 -8.49
N THR A 138 8.06 -1.71 -8.79
CA THR A 138 9.39 -1.96 -8.23
C THR A 138 9.47 -1.48 -6.78
N ILE A 139 10.53 -1.86 -6.06
CA ILE A 139 10.76 -1.36 -4.70
C ILE A 139 10.90 0.16 -4.69
N ASP A 140 11.53 0.74 -5.71
CA ASP A 140 11.72 2.19 -5.78
C ASP A 140 10.42 2.93 -6.11
N ASP A 141 9.55 2.37 -6.97
CA ASP A 141 8.18 2.88 -7.14
C ASP A 141 7.43 2.91 -5.82
N LEU A 142 7.52 1.82 -5.03
CA LEU A 142 6.84 1.72 -3.75
C LEU A 142 7.35 2.74 -2.73
N LYS A 143 8.66 2.98 -2.68
CA LYS A 143 9.25 4.04 -1.85
C LYS A 143 8.77 5.43 -2.27
N MET A 144 8.70 5.72 -3.58
CA MET A 144 8.17 6.97 -4.10
C MET A 144 6.70 7.15 -3.75
N ILE A 145 5.88 6.11 -3.86
CA ILE A 145 4.47 6.13 -3.46
C ILE A 145 4.33 6.45 -1.97
N ILE A 146 5.11 5.80 -1.11
CA ILE A 146 5.11 6.06 0.34
C ILE A 146 5.44 7.52 0.62
N LYS A 147 6.50 8.05 0.01
CA LYS A 147 6.92 9.44 0.18
C LYS A 147 5.81 10.40 -0.25
N LYS A 148 5.31 10.25 -1.49
CA LYS A 148 4.23 11.07 -2.08
C LYS A 148 3.02 11.17 -1.15
N TYR A 149 2.50 10.04 -0.69
CA TYR A 149 1.26 10.04 0.09
C TYR A 149 1.45 10.43 1.55
N LYS A 150 2.65 10.25 2.12
CA LYS A 150 3.00 10.83 3.42
C LYS A 150 3.07 12.36 3.35
N GLU A 151 3.68 12.91 2.32
CA GLU A 151 3.75 14.37 2.09
C GLU A 151 2.34 14.93 1.88
N LYS A 152 1.56 14.41 0.94
CA LYS A 152 0.16 14.83 0.71
C LYS A 152 -0.69 14.76 2.00
N THR A 153 -0.51 13.73 2.83
CA THR A 153 -1.22 13.62 4.11
C THR A 153 -0.81 14.72 5.08
N LYS A 154 0.48 15.01 5.17
CA LYS A 154 1.01 16.08 6.02
C LYS A 154 0.50 17.45 5.60
N ASP A 155 0.45 17.71 4.29
CA ASP A 155 -0.01 18.98 3.74
C ASP A 155 -1.48 19.24 4.13
N ILE A 156 -2.36 18.24 3.99
CA ILE A 156 -3.77 18.38 4.41
C ILE A 156 -3.87 18.63 5.91
N LEU A 157 -3.11 17.91 6.74
CA LEU A 157 -3.18 18.04 8.19
C LEU A 157 -2.60 19.37 8.72
N ASN A 158 -1.68 20.00 7.97
CA ASN A 158 -1.07 21.27 8.31
C ASN A 158 -1.81 22.48 7.72
N THR A 159 -2.77 22.26 6.79
CA THR A 159 -3.60 23.34 6.26
C THR A 159 -4.67 23.68 7.30
N PRO A 160 -4.70 24.91 7.85
CA PRO A 160 -5.74 25.30 8.79
C PRO A 160 -7.10 25.14 8.12
N THR A 161 -8.02 24.47 8.79
CA THR A 161 -9.44 24.49 8.39
C THR A 161 -9.97 25.89 8.64
N LEU A 162 -10.27 26.64 7.57
CA LEU A 162 -10.92 27.95 7.62
C LEU A 162 -12.34 27.83 8.16
#